data_b465c681bcbcfd17978c22a5a1e7132c
#
_entry.id   b465c681bcbcfd17978c22a5a1e7132c
#
_cell.length_a   1.000
_cell.length_b   1.000
_cell.length_c   1.000
_cell.angle_alpha   90.00
_cell.angle_beta   90.00
_cell.angle_gamma   90.00
#
_symmetry.space_group_name_H-M   'P 1'
#
loop_
_entity.id
_entity.type
_entity.pdbx_description
1 polymer ?
#
loop_
_entity_poly.entity_id
_entity_poly.type
_entity_poly.pdbx_seq_one_letter_code
_entity_poly.pdbx_strand_id
1 'polypeptide(L)'
;MKIYVSKINESWIVDRFRDEWIKNNSQINTPFAFKADIIWLIAPWVWRNISKKNLANKKVVCTIHHIENDDFEGDKREEFLERDEYVDIYHVISKKTKDELEQYTKKPIAYIPFWSNNKIFYEIKNKKKLR
;
A
#
# COMPACT_ATOMS: atom_id res chain seq x y z
N MET A 1 -5.33 -12.80 14.37
CA MET A 1 -4.47 -12.15 13.35
C MET A 1 -4.43 -10.66 13.60
N LYS A 2 -3.24 -10.09 13.58
CA LYS A 2 -3.04 -8.63 13.74
C LYS A 2 -2.30 -8.06 12.54
N ILE A 3 -2.73 -6.89 12.11
CA ILE A 3 -2.16 -6.19 10.96
C ILE A 3 -1.63 -4.82 11.41
N TYR A 4 -0.37 -4.56 11.10
CA TYR A 4 0.24 -3.25 11.26
C TYR A 4 0.25 -2.54 9.91
N VAL A 5 -0.32 -1.34 9.85
CA VAL A 5 -0.29 -0.49 8.66
C VAL A 5 0.75 0.60 8.87
N SER A 6 1.73 0.65 7.98
CA SER A 6 2.82 1.61 8.08
C SER A 6 2.32 3.05 8.06
N LYS A 7 2.99 3.92 8.83
CA LYS A 7 2.64 5.33 8.97
C LYS A 7 3.51 6.17 8.03
N ILE A 8 2.90 7.08 7.31
CA ILE A 8 3.60 7.93 6.33
C ILE A 8 3.94 9.30 6.91
N ASN A 9 3.05 9.87 7.72
CA ASN A 9 3.21 11.19 8.37
C ASN A 9 3.34 12.37 7.39
N GLU A 10 2.67 12.30 6.27
CA GLU A 10 2.75 13.34 5.24
C GLU A 10 1.46 14.14 5.07
N SER A 11 0.46 13.95 5.94
CA SER A 11 -0.85 14.61 5.87
C SER A 11 -1.48 14.53 4.48
N TRP A 12 -1.34 13.37 3.83
CA TRP A 12 -1.73 13.14 2.45
C TRP A 12 -2.88 12.14 2.36
N ILE A 13 -3.42 11.96 1.16
CA ILE A 13 -4.56 11.05 0.94
C ILE A 13 -4.29 9.62 1.42
N VAL A 14 -3.06 9.15 1.36
CA VAL A 14 -2.67 7.82 1.81
C VAL A 14 -2.80 7.68 3.33
N ASP A 15 -2.42 8.70 4.10
CA ASP A 15 -2.64 8.72 5.55
C ASP A 15 -4.13 8.66 5.89
N ARG A 16 -4.97 9.28 5.09
CA ARG A 16 -6.42 9.25 5.26
C ARG A 16 -6.99 7.85 5.00
N PHE A 17 -6.52 7.15 3.98
CA PHE A 17 -6.89 5.74 3.75
C PHE A 17 -6.47 4.87 4.92
N ARG A 18 -5.27 5.08 5.42
CA ARG A 18 -4.75 4.37 6.59
C ARG A 18 -5.64 4.59 7.82
N ASP A 19 -5.96 5.83 8.13
CA ASP A 19 -6.77 6.18 9.29
C ASP A 19 -8.18 5.60 9.19
N GLU A 20 -8.81 5.67 8.03
CA GLU A 20 -10.11 5.07 7.79
C GLU A 20 -10.08 3.55 7.93
N TRP A 21 -9.04 2.90 7.39
CA TRP A 21 -8.89 1.47 7.52
C TRP A 21 -8.75 1.05 8.98
N ILE A 22 -7.90 1.72 9.74
CA ILE A 22 -7.69 1.46 11.17
C ILE A 22 -8.99 1.62 11.95
N LYS A 23 -9.72 2.70 11.69
CA LYS A 23 -11.00 2.98 12.35
C LYS A 23 -12.01 1.85 12.13
N ASN A 24 -12.08 1.31 10.92
CA ASN A 24 -13.03 0.27 10.57
C ASN A 24 -12.53 -1.15 10.87
N ASN A 25 -11.27 -1.31 11.24
CA ASN A 25 -10.64 -2.61 11.50
C ASN A 25 -9.87 -2.62 12.82
N SER A 26 -10.35 -1.88 13.80
CA SER A 26 -9.67 -1.72 15.10
C SER A 26 -9.41 -3.04 15.83
N GLN A 27 -10.24 -4.05 15.58
CA GLN A 27 -10.11 -5.37 16.20
C GLN A 27 -8.90 -6.15 15.71
N ILE A 28 -8.48 -5.91 14.46
CA ILE A 28 -7.35 -6.62 13.86
C ILE A 28 -6.12 -5.72 13.69
N ASN A 29 -6.25 -4.42 13.93
CA ASN A 29 -5.14 -3.48 13.85
C ASN A 29 -4.26 -3.56 15.11
N THR A 30 -2.95 -3.46 14.91
CA THR A 30 -1.99 -3.20 15.99
C THR A 30 -1.13 -2.00 15.63
N PRO A 31 -0.86 -1.07 16.59
CA PRO A 31 0.04 0.04 16.32
C PRO A 31 1.52 -0.34 16.36
N PHE A 32 1.85 -1.62 16.61
CA PHE A 32 3.22 -2.08 16.75
C PHE A 32 3.55 -3.16 15.73
N ALA A 33 4.56 -2.90 14.89
CA ALA A 33 5.01 -3.86 13.87
C ALA A 33 5.44 -5.21 14.49
N PHE A 34 6.09 -5.19 15.65
CA PHE A 34 6.57 -6.42 16.28
C PHE A 34 5.43 -7.32 16.80
N LYS A 35 4.23 -6.80 16.98
CA LYS A 35 3.05 -7.55 17.41
C LYS A 35 2.20 -8.03 16.24
N ALA A 36 2.52 -7.63 15.03
CA ALA A 36 1.73 -7.95 13.86
C ALA A 36 2.07 -9.33 13.30
N ASP A 37 1.11 -9.95 12.66
CA ASP A 37 1.29 -11.11 11.80
C ASP A 37 1.54 -10.67 10.35
N ILE A 38 0.91 -9.54 9.97
CA ILE A 38 1.03 -8.95 8.64
C ILE A 38 1.47 -7.50 8.79
N ILE A 39 2.48 -7.10 8.03
CA ILE A 39 2.90 -5.71 7.88
C ILE A 39 2.41 -5.22 6.54
N TRP A 40 1.59 -4.17 6.56
CA TRP A 40 1.11 -3.54 5.34
C TRP A 40 1.87 -2.23 5.11
N LEU A 41 2.74 -2.25 4.10
CA LEU A 41 3.43 -1.06 3.61
C LEU A 41 2.46 -0.33 2.68
N ILE A 42 1.73 0.65 3.22
CA ILE A 42 0.68 1.36 2.47
C ILE A 42 1.25 2.26 1.37
N ALA A 43 2.55 2.52 1.42
CA ALA A 43 3.33 3.17 0.37
C ALA A 43 4.72 2.53 0.31
N PRO A 44 5.35 2.46 -0.87
CA PRO A 44 6.59 1.68 -1.00
C PRO A 44 7.77 2.24 -0.19
N TRP A 45 7.87 3.55 -0.01
CA TRP A 45 9.04 4.16 0.64
C TRP A 45 9.09 3.99 2.15
N VAL A 46 8.00 3.58 2.82
CA VAL A 46 7.97 3.47 4.28
C VAL A 46 8.65 2.21 4.82
N TRP A 47 9.07 1.29 3.96
CA TRP A 47 9.67 0.03 4.39
C TRP A 47 10.95 0.22 5.21
N ARG A 48 11.70 1.28 4.97
CA ARG A 48 12.94 1.59 5.70
C ARG A 48 12.70 1.99 7.15
N ASN A 49 11.48 2.39 7.49
CA ASN A 49 11.11 2.76 8.86
C ASN A 49 10.80 1.54 9.74
N ILE A 50 10.78 0.36 9.15
CA ILE A 50 10.49 -0.90 9.84
C ILE A 50 11.78 -1.71 9.90
N SER A 51 12.03 -2.34 11.07
CA SER A 51 13.24 -3.16 11.21
C SER A 51 13.26 -4.31 10.21
N LYS A 52 14.43 -4.62 9.68
CA LYS A 52 14.61 -5.75 8.76
C LYS A 52 14.21 -7.08 9.39
N LYS A 53 14.40 -7.22 10.70
CA LYS A 53 13.98 -8.40 11.44
C LYS A 53 12.46 -8.60 11.36
N ASN A 54 11.69 -7.54 11.57
CA ASN A 54 10.23 -7.61 11.47
C ASN A 54 9.78 -7.90 10.04
N LEU A 55 10.38 -7.25 9.06
CA LEU A 55 10.06 -7.49 7.65
C LEU A 55 10.36 -8.93 7.23
N ALA A 56 11.47 -9.51 7.71
CA ALA A 56 11.85 -10.87 7.38
C ALA A 56 10.96 -11.93 8.03
N ASN A 57 10.43 -11.65 9.23
CA ASN A 57 9.70 -12.63 10.04
C ASN A 57 8.18 -12.57 9.88
N LYS A 58 7.65 -11.56 9.19
CA LYS A 58 6.21 -11.34 9.05
C LYS A 58 5.81 -11.42 7.57
N LYS A 59 4.53 -11.62 7.32
CA LYS A 59 3.98 -11.42 5.98
C LYS A 59 3.98 -9.94 5.65
N VAL A 60 4.46 -9.57 4.47
CA VAL A 60 4.58 -8.18 4.04
C VAL A 60 3.75 -7.95 2.79
N VAL A 61 2.79 -7.03 2.89
CA VAL A 61 2.00 -6.54 1.76
C VAL A 61 2.48 -5.13 1.45
N CYS A 62 2.79 -4.84 0.20
CA CYS A 62 3.25 -3.52 -0.24
C CYS A 62 2.31 -2.96 -1.29
N THR A 63 1.76 -1.77 -1.03
CA THR A 63 0.89 -1.08 -1.98
C THR A 63 1.72 -0.18 -2.90
N ILE A 64 1.54 -0.35 -4.20
CA ILE A 64 2.14 0.50 -5.22
C ILE A 64 1.01 1.33 -5.84
N HIS A 65 1.10 2.66 -5.73
CA HIS A 65 0.07 3.57 -6.20
C HIS A 65 0.20 3.88 -7.70
N HIS A 66 1.43 4.07 -8.15
CA HIS A 66 1.76 4.30 -9.56
C HIS A 66 3.23 3.96 -9.79
N ILE A 67 3.60 3.78 -11.04
CA ILE A 67 4.97 3.49 -11.45
C ILE A 67 5.40 4.55 -12.46
N GLU A 68 6.56 5.17 -12.23
CA GLU A 68 7.21 6.04 -13.18
C GLU A 68 8.40 5.30 -13.81
N ASN A 69 8.77 5.66 -15.03
CA ASN A 69 9.82 4.96 -15.77
C ASN A 69 11.16 4.95 -15.03
N ASP A 70 11.48 6.01 -14.28
CA ASP A 70 12.73 6.13 -13.54
C ASP A 70 12.74 5.36 -12.22
N ASP A 71 11.61 4.77 -11.79
CA ASP A 71 11.54 3.98 -10.56
C ASP A 71 12.39 2.70 -10.63
N PHE A 72 12.80 2.30 -11.83
CA PHE A 72 13.59 1.09 -12.07
C PHE A 72 14.98 1.39 -12.63
N GLU A 73 15.48 2.59 -12.41
CA GLU A 73 16.79 3.03 -12.86
C GLU A 73 17.66 3.48 -11.68
N GLY A 74 18.96 3.19 -11.74
CA GLY A 74 19.95 3.62 -10.75
C GLY A 74 19.60 3.22 -9.32
N ASP A 75 19.69 4.18 -8.39
CA ASP A 75 19.46 3.95 -6.97
C ASP A 75 18.02 3.50 -6.67
N LYS A 76 17.06 3.97 -7.42
CA LYS A 76 15.65 3.58 -7.26
C LYS A 76 15.44 2.11 -7.62
N ARG A 77 16.13 1.61 -8.62
CA ARG A 77 16.12 0.20 -8.98
C ARG A 77 16.69 -0.67 -7.85
N GLU A 78 17.82 -0.25 -7.30
CA GLU A 78 18.44 -0.97 -6.18
C GLU A 78 17.52 -1.02 -4.97
N GLU A 79 16.87 0.10 -4.65
CA GLU A 79 15.90 0.17 -3.58
C GLU A 79 14.70 -0.76 -3.83
N PHE A 80 14.19 -0.77 -5.05
CA PHE A 80 13.11 -1.68 -5.42
C PHE A 80 13.51 -3.14 -5.20
N LEU A 81 14.69 -3.55 -5.70
CA LEU A 81 15.17 -4.93 -5.57
C LEU A 81 15.37 -5.34 -4.12
N GLU A 82 15.90 -4.43 -3.30
CA GLU A 82 16.10 -4.67 -1.87
C GLU A 82 14.77 -4.86 -1.14
N ARG A 83 13.80 -3.98 -1.39
CA ARG A 83 12.45 -4.09 -0.82
C ARG A 83 11.73 -5.34 -1.30
N ASP A 84 11.86 -5.69 -2.58
CA ASP A 84 11.20 -6.84 -3.18
C ASP A 84 11.54 -8.15 -2.47
N GLU A 85 12.74 -8.26 -1.90
CA GLU A 85 13.14 -9.44 -1.11
C GLU A 85 12.24 -9.65 0.11
N TYR A 86 11.75 -8.56 0.71
CA TYR A 86 10.90 -8.62 1.91
C TYR A 86 9.41 -8.70 1.60
N VAL A 87 8.99 -8.31 0.42
CA VAL A 87 7.57 -8.29 0.05
C VAL A 87 7.07 -9.68 -0.30
N ASP A 88 5.95 -10.08 0.27
CA ASP A 88 5.30 -11.35 -0.06
C ASP A 88 4.22 -11.18 -1.13
N ILE A 89 3.51 -10.05 -1.11
CA ILE A 89 2.47 -9.74 -2.09
C ILE A 89 2.41 -8.22 -2.31
N TYR A 90 2.26 -7.81 -3.55
CA TYR A 90 1.98 -6.42 -3.89
C TYR A 90 0.49 -6.19 -4.03
N HIS A 91 0.05 -5.03 -3.59
CA HIS A 91 -1.28 -4.51 -3.81
C HIS A 91 -1.20 -3.31 -4.75
N VAL A 92 -2.01 -3.29 -5.79
CA VAL A 92 -2.11 -2.17 -6.73
C VAL A 92 -3.55 -1.73 -6.88
N ILE A 93 -3.75 -0.45 -7.14
CA ILE A 93 -5.09 0.17 -7.20
C ILE A 93 -5.58 0.37 -8.64
N SER A 94 -4.74 0.11 -9.64
CA SER A 94 -5.13 0.20 -11.05
C SER A 94 -4.56 -0.97 -11.84
N LYS A 95 -5.27 -1.33 -12.90
CA LYS A 95 -4.82 -2.38 -13.81
C LYS A 95 -3.55 -1.99 -14.54
N LYS A 96 -3.41 -0.71 -14.89
CA LYS A 96 -2.21 -0.19 -15.54
C LYS A 96 -0.98 -0.44 -14.68
N THR A 97 -1.06 -0.11 -13.38
CA THR A 97 0.04 -0.34 -12.44
C THR A 97 0.34 -1.83 -12.29
N LYS A 98 -0.68 -2.67 -12.29
CA LYS A 98 -0.49 -4.12 -12.24
C LYS A 98 0.33 -4.60 -13.45
N ASP A 99 -0.07 -4.21 -14.66
CA ASP A 99 0.59 -4.64 -15.89
C ASP A 99 2.05 -4.14 -15.94
N GLU A 100 2.29 -2.93 -15.48
CA GLU A 100 3.65 -2.37 -15.41
C GLU A 100 4.52 -3.10 -14.38
N LEU A 101 3.97 -3.37 -13.20
CA LEU A 101 4.71 -4.02 -12.11
C LEU A 101 5.07 -5.47 -12.45
N GLU A 102 4.24 -6.18 -13.19
CA GLU A 102 4.48 -7.57 -13.59
C GLU A 102 5.81 -7.75 -14.35
N GLN A 103 6.31 -6.69 -14.99
CA GLN A 103 7.58 -6.72 -15.72
C GLN A 103 8.79 -6.73 -14.79
N TYR A 104 8.64 -6.35 -13.53
CA TYR A 104 9.76 -6.09 -12.62
C TYR A 104 9.82 -7.04 -11.42
N THR A 105 8.74 -7.72 -11.11
CA THR A 105 8.70 -8.66 -9.99
C THR A 105 8.00 -9.95 -10.37
N LYS A 106 8.41 -11.05 -9.72
CA LYS A 106 7.73 -12.35 -9.81
C LYS A 106 6.80 -12.59 -8.63
N LYS A 107 6.74 -11.65 -7.68
CA LYS A 107 5.86 -11.74 -6.52
C LYS A 107 4.39 -11.61 -6.96
N PRO A 108 3.45 -12.22 -6.22
CA PRO A 108 2.02 -12.07 -6.51
C PRO A 108 1.59 -10.61 -6.44
N ILE A 109 0.65 -10.24 -7.30
CA ILE A 109 0.09 -8.88 -7.36
C ILE A 109 -1.42 -8.97 -7.28
N ALA A 110 -2.01 -8.32 -6.28
CA ALA A 110 -3.45 -8.20 -6.12
C ALA A 110 -3.92 -6.83 -6.62
N TYR A 111 -4.83 -6.81 -7.57
CA TYR A 111 -5.45 -5.59 -8.04
C TYR A 111 -6.77 -5.38 -7.28
N ILE A 112 -6.77 -4.41 -6.37
CA ILE A 112 -7.93 -4.05 -5.56
C ILE A 112 -7.96 -2.52 -5.48
N PRO A 113 -8.96 -1.85 -6.08
CA PRO A 113 -9.09 -0.40 -5.95
C PRO A 113 -9.28 0.02 -4.49
N PHE A 114 -8.79 1.20 -4.13
CA PHE A 114 -9.08 1.76 -2.83
C PHE A 114 -10.56 2.13 -2.71
N TRP A 115 -11.06 2.01 -1.48
CA TRP A 115 -12.43 2.43 -1.15
C TRP A 115 -12.55 3.96 -1.17
N SER A 116 -13.78 4.44 -1.30
CA SER A 116 -14.11 5.85 -1.12
C SER A 116 -15.02 6.02 0.10
N ASN A 117 -14.99 7.21 0.70
CA ASN A 117 -15.89 7.55 1.78
C ASN A 117 -17.24 7.98 1.19
N ASN A 118 -18.28 7.20 1.43
CA ASN A 118 -19.63 7.46 0.90
C ASN A 118 -20.26 8.77 1.39
N LYS A 119 -19.76 9.34 2.48
CA LYS A 119 -20.22 10.64 3.00
C LYS A 119 -19.62 11.81 2.22
N ILE A 120 -18.47 11.60 1.58
CA ILE A 120 -17.75 12.63 0.82
C ILE A 120 -17.95 12.41 -0.68
N PHE A 121 -17.87 11.15 -1.12
CA PHE A 121 -18.01 10.75 -2.53
C PHE A 121 -19.26 9.91 -2.68
N TYR A 122 -20.15 10.32 -3.57
CA TYR A 122 -21.37 9.60 -3.86
C TYR A 122 -21.71 9.70 -5.35
N GLU A 123 -22.47 8.73 -5.84
CA GLU A 123 -22.91 8.72 -7.22
C GLU A 123 -23.91 9.85 -7.49
N ILE A 124 -23.68 10.59 -8.56
CA ILE A 124 -24.57 11.65 -8.99
C ILE A 124 -25.57 11.08 -9.98
N LYS A 125 -26.83 10.91 -9.55
CA LYS A 125 -27.89 10.32 -10.37
C LYS A 125 -28.42 11.24 -11.46
N ASN A 126 -28.31 12.56 -11.28
CA ASN A 126 -28.80 13.54 -12.24
C ASN A 126 -27.66 14.45 -12.72
N LYS A 127 -26.96 13.99 -13.75
CA LYS A 127 -25.81 14.70 -14.31
C LYS A 127 -26.15 16.04 -14.96
N LYS A 128 -27.42 16.26 -15.33
CA LYS A 128 -27.85 17.51 -15.98
C LYS A 128 -27.78 18.71 -15.02
N LYS A 129 -27.85 18.49 -13.72
CA LYS A 129 -27.77 19.56 -12.71
C LYS A 129 -26.37 20.10 -12.51
N LEU A 130 -25.34 19.44 -13.05
CA LEU A 130 -23.95 19.83 -12.92
C LEU A 130 -23.44 20.70 -14.07
N ARG A 131 -24.26 20.90 -15.09
CA ARG A 131 -23.88 21.66 -16.28
C ARG A 131 -24.37 23.08 -16.24
#